data_5549e9791db0a66353379733aa779610
#
_entry.id   5549e9791db0a66353379733aa779610
#
_cell.length_a   1.000
_cell.length_b   1.000
_cell.length_c   1.000
_cell.angle_alpha   90.00
_cell.angle_beta   90.00
_cell.angle_gamma   90.00
#
_symmetry.space_group_name_H-M   'P 1'
#
loop_
_entity.id
_entity.type
_entity.pdbx_description
1 polymer ?
#
loop_
_entity_poly.entity_id
_entity_poly.type
_entity_poly.pdbx_seq_one_letter_code
_entity_poly.pdbx_strand_id
1 'polypeptide(L)'
;AYIAPLYDVKPDDPDFAMLQRIAATGILRMTGEPFQWANRTWFYPERGISVGEFSRGLHDYAPQVEVSDDPTPLTAASAAAMLRKAGGKIAESSGTGPITRREAARMVDEALHPFDRDIDFEGNLLK
;
A
#
# COMPACT_ATOMS: atom_id res chain seq x y z
N ALA A 1 13.18 -11.87 4.20
CA ALA A 1 13.65 -10.50 4.09
C ALA A 1 13.26 -9.70 5.32
N TYR A 2 14.13 -8.78 5.72
CA TYR A 2 13.88 -7.91 6.86
C TYR A 2 13.01 -6.73 6.45
N ILE A 3 11.99 -6.44 7.26
CA ILE A 3 11.15 -5.26 7.08
C ILE A 3 11.26 -4.41 8.32
N ALA A 4 11.80 -3.19 8.17
CA ALA A 4 11.90 -2.27 9.29
C ALA A 4 10.50 -1.83 9.72
N PRO A 5 10.24 -1.72 11.03
CA PRO A 5 8.96 -1.20 11.50
C PRO A 5 8.71 0.21 10.96
N LEU A 6 7.45 0.50 10.63
CA LEU A 6 7.05 1.83 10.20
C LEU A 6 7.08 2.77 11.39
N TYR A 7 7.74 3.91 11.22
CA TYR A 7 7.95 4.84 12.33
C TYR A 7 6.64 5.50 12.79
N ASP A 8 5.75 5.78 11.85
CA ASP A 8 4.50 6.50 12.10
C ASP A 8 3.28 5.58 12.23
N VAL A 9 3.49 4.27 12.33
CA VAL A 9 2.42 3.30 12.59
C VAL A 9 2.76 2.57 13.88
N LYS A 10 1.92 2.76 14.89
CA LYS A 10 2.16 2.17 16.21
C LYS A 10 1.77 0.69 16.24
N PRO A 11 2.43 -0.14 17.05
CA PRO A 11 2.09 -1.56 17.17
C PRO A 11 0.64 -1.81 17.63
N ASP A 12 0.02 -0.87 18.33
CA ASP A 12 -1.36 -0.98 18.80
C ASP A 12 -2.37 -0.46 17.77
N ASP A 13 -1.92 0.04 16.62
CA ASP A 13 -2.81 0.45 15.53
C ASP A 13 -3.53 -0.81 15.02
N PRO A 14 -4.88 -0.77 14.89
CA PRO A 14 -5.64 -1.93 14.40
C PRO A 14 -5.18 -2.42 13.03
N ASP A 15 -4.61 -1.53 12.22
CA ASP A 15 -4.14 -1.86 10.88
C ASP A 15 -2.65 -2.16 10.80
N PHE A 16 -1.95 -2.24 11.95
CA PHE A 16 -0.49 -2.38 11.97
C PHE A 16 0.00 -3.55 11.11
N ALA A 17 -0.55 -4.73 11.34
CA ALA A 17 -0.11 -5.92 10.60
C ALA A 17 -0.40 -5.78 9.10
N MET A 18 -1.56 -5.28 8.74
CA MET A 18 -1.94 -5.06 7.34
C MET A 18 -1.00 -4.03 6.68
N LEU A 19 -0.74 -2.91 7.34
CA LEU A 19 0.15 -1.88 6.79
C LEU A 19 1.57 -2.39 6.63
N GLN A 20 2.06 -3.21 7.55
CA GLN A 20 3.36 -3.85 7.42
C GLN A 20 3.42 -4.78 6.20
N ARG A 21 2.37 -5.58 5.99
CA ARG A 21 2.30 -6.46 4.82
C ARG A 21 2.34 -5.66 3.52
N ILE A 22 1.53 -4.62 3.43
CA ILE A 22 1.45 -3.81 2.21
C ILE A 22 2.75 -3.04 1.97
N ALA A 23 3.37 -2.53 3.03
CA ALA A 23 4.68 -1.88 2.91
C ALA A 23 5.72 -2.83 2.32
N ALA A 24 5.67 -4.11 2.70
CA ALA A 24 6.60 -5.12 2.19
C ALA A 24 6.46 -5.38 0.70
N THR A 25 5.28 -5.13 0.11
CA THR A 25 5.06 -5.34 -1.32
C THR A 25 5.70 -4.27 -2.20
N GLY A 26 5.95 -3.09 -1.64
CA GLY A 26 6.41 -1.93 -2.41
C GLY A 26 5.30 -1.25 -3.22
N ILE A 27 4.07 -1.74 -3.17
CA ILE A 27 2.95 -1.16 -3.93
C ILE A 27 2.66 0.28 -3.48
N LEU A 28 2.70 0.51 -2.18
CA LEU A 28 2.62 1.87 -1.63
C LEU A 28 3.99 2.23 -1.08
N ARG A 29 4.66 3.14 -1.78
CA ARG A 29 6.03 3.51 -1.43
C ARG A 29 6.10 4.23 -0.09
N MET A 30 7.09 3.84 0.70
CA MET A 30 7.39 4.48 1.96
C MET A 30 8.43 5.57 1.75
N THR A 31 8.48 6.52 2.68
CA THR A 31 9.51 7.56 2.67
C THR A 31 10.56 7.24 3.72
N GLY A 32 11.79 7.10 3.27
CA GLY A 32 12.94 6.96 4.16
C GLY A 32 13.48 8.33 4.54
N GLU A 33 13.83 8.51 5.81
CA GLU A 33 14.41 9.75 6.32
C GLU A 33 15.63 9.42 7.16
N PRO A 34 16.79 10.03 6.88
CA PRO A 34 17.98 9.80 7.71
C PRO A 34 17.77 10.27 9.14
N PHE A 35 18.21 9.47 10.08
CA PHE A 35 18.17 9.81 11.49
C PHE A 35 19.37 9.20 12.19
N GLN A 36 20.34 10.04 12.56
CA GLN A 36 21.61 9.61 13.12
C GLN A 36 22.30 8.64 12.15
N TRP A 37 22.52 7.38 12.58
CA TRP A 37 23.16 6.36 11.75
C TRP A 37 22.16 5.33 11.22
N ALA A 38 20.85 5.64 11.30
CA ALA A 38 19.79 4.77 10.82
C ALA A 38 18.78 5.60 10.03
N ASN A 39 17.85 4.93 9.38
CA ASN A 39 16.75 5.58 8.68
C ASN A 39 15.44 5.36 9.42
N ARG A 40 14.61 6.39 9.47
CA ARG A 40 13.20 6.25 9.83
C ARG A 40 12.42 5.98 8.57
N THR A 41 11.47 5.06 8.64
CA THR A 41 10.60 4.74 7.52
C THR A 41 9.19 5.21 7.82
N TRP A 42 8.65 6.06 6.96
CA TRP A 42 7.35 6.68 7.15
C TRP A 42 6.37 6.13 6.12
N PHE A 43 5.20 5.72 6.57
CA PHE A 43 4.13 5.25 5.68
C PHE A 43 3.16 6.37 5.32
N TYR A 44 2.92 7.31 6.22
CA TYR A 44 1.94 8.39 6.09
C TYR A 44 0.53 7.85 5.84
N PRO A 45 -0.01 7.04 6.75
CA PRO A 45 -1.28 6.35 6.50
C PRO A 45 -2.46 7.29 6.28
N GLU A 46 -2.42 8.49 6.85
CA GLU A 46 -3.52 9.45 6.73
C GLU A 46 -3.34 10.45 5.59
N ARG A 47 -2.24 10.37 4.86
CA ARG A 47 -1.99 11.24 3.71
C ARG A 47 -2.71 10.69 2.47
N GLY A 48 -3.12 11.61 1.57
CA GLY A 48 -3.69 11.23 0.29
C GLY A 48 -2.64 10.64 -0.64
N ILE A 49 -3.11 10.04 -1.73
CA ILE A 49 -2.25 9.45 -2.75
C ILE A 49 -2.85 9.78 -4.11
N SER A 50 -2.01 9.99 -5.12
CA SER A 50 -2.48 10.26 -6.48
C SER A 50 -2.67 8.98 -7.27
N VAL A 51 -3.46 9.08 -8.35
CA VAL A 51 -3.62 7.98 -9.32
C VAL A 51 -2.25 7.57 -9.86
N GLY A 52 -1.40 8.54 -10.17
CA GLY A 52 -0.07 8.27 -10.70
C GLY A 52 0.80 7.47 -9.74
N GLU A 53 0.84 7.87 -8.47
CA GLU A 53 1.63 7.15 -7.46
C GLU A 53 1.14 5.71 -7.30
N PHE A 54 -0.18 5.52 -7.26
CA PHE A 54 -0.76 4.19 -7.12
C PHE A 54 -0.45 3.32 -8.34
N SER A 55 -0.54 3.89 -9.54
CA SER A 55 -0.23 3.15 -10.78
C SER A 55 1.21 2.67 -10.81
N ARG A 56 2.15 3.51 -10.39
CA ARG A 56 3.57 3.13 -10.37
C ARG A 56 3.83 1.97 -9.43
N GLY A 57 3.25 2.01 -8.24
CA GLY A 57 3.41 0.91 -7.28
C GLY A 57 2.77 -0.37 -7.79
N LEU A 58 1.57 -0.29 -8.35
CA LEU A 58 0.89 -1.47 -8.90
C LEU A 58 1.62 -2.03 -10.10
N HIS A 59 2.21 -1.20 -10.94
CA HIS A 59 2.95 -1.65 -12.12
C HIS A 59 4.11 -2.56 -11.75
N ASP A 60 4.81 -2.25 -10.67
CA ASP A 60 5.92 -3.09 -10.21
C ASP A 60 5.44 -4.49 -9.78
N TYR A 61 4.23 -4.57 -9.25
CA TYR A 61 3.61 -5.83 -8.84
C TYR A 61 2.92 -6.54 -10.00
N ALA A 62 2.23 -5.77 -10.85
CA ALA A 62 1.42 -6.27 -11.95
C ALA A 62 1.68 -5.42 -13.20
N PRO A 63 2.62 -5.82 -14.07
CA PRO A 63 3.04 -5.00 -15.22
C PRO A 63 1.94 -4.65 -16.21
N GLN A 64 0.81 -5.35 -16.19
CA GLN A 64 -0.34 -5.02 -17.03
C GLN A 64 -1.03 -3.72 -16.62
N VAL A 65 -0.74 -3.19 -15.43
CA VAL A 65 -1.21 -1.86 -15.03
C VAL A 65 -0.26 -0.83 -15.60
N GLU A 66 -0.77 0.08 -16.42
CA GLU A 66 0.06 1.11 -17.04
C GLU A 66 0.45 2.19 -16.04
N VAL A 67 1.71 2.62 -16.10
CA VAL A 67 2.19 3.74 -15.30
C VAL A 67 1.60 5.03 -15.84
N SER A 68 1.13 5.87 -14.92
CA SER A 68 0.54 7.17 -15.23
C SER A 68 1.21 8.24 -14.37
N ASP A 69 1.23 9.47 -14.86
CA ASP A 69 1.69 10.64 -14.10
C ASP A 69 0.49 11.50 -13.65
N ASP A 70 -0.70 10.92 -13.64
CA ASP A 70 -1.93 11.62 -13.29
C ASP A 70 -1.87 12.10 -11.83
N PRO A 71 -1.90 13.42 -11.58
CA PRO A 71 -1.85 13.97 -10.22
C PRO A 71 -3.21 13.95 -9.51
N THR A 72 -4.26 13.49 -10.17
CA THR A 72 -5.59 13.44 -9.58
C THR A 72 -5.58 12.59 -8.32
N PRO A 73 -6.22 13.04 -7.23
CA PRO A 73 -6.33 12.22 -6.03
C PRO A 73 -6.98 10.88 -6.32
N LEU A 74 -6.41 9.81 -5.74
CA LEU A 74 -6.96 8.47 -5.87
C LEU A 74 -8.31 8.40 -5.13
N THR A 75 -9.30 7.79 -5.78
CA THR A 75 -10.60 7.54 -5.18
C THR A 75 -10.81 6.04 -5.03
N ALA A 76 -11.81 5.65 -4.25
CA ALA A 76 -12.15 4.23 -4.13
C ALA A 76 -12.53 3.63 -5.49
N ALA A 77 -13.24 4.40 -6.32
CA ALA A 77 -13.62 3.94 -7.66
C ALA A 77 -12.39 3.68 -8.54
N SER A 78 -11.47 4.63 -8.62
CA SER A 78 -10.28 4.47 -9.45
C SER A 78 -9.34 3.40 -8.90
N ALA A 79 -9.21 3.31 -7.58
CA ALA A 79 -8.39 2.27 -6.96
C ALA A 79 -8.94 0.87 -7.25
N ALA A 80 -10.26 0.68 -7.11
CA ALA A 80 -10.89 -0.60 -7.40
C ALA A 80 -10.69 -1.01 -8.85
N ALA A 81 -10.87 -0.08 -9.79
CA ALA A 81 -10.67 -0.35 -11.22
C ALA A 81 -9.23 -0.80 -11.51
N MET A 82 -8.25 -0.10 -10.94
CA MET A 82 -6.84 -0.43 -11.14
C MET A 82 -6.48 -1.77 -10.51
N LEU A 83 -7.01 -2.07 -9.32
CA LEU A 83 -6.76 -3.35 -8.65
C LEU A 83 -7.37 -4.51 -9.42
N ARG A 84 -8.54 -4.34 -10.01
CA ARG A 84 -9.14 -5.36 -10.88
C ARG A 84 -8.28 -5.61 -12.11
N LYS A 85 -7.73 -4.57 -12.70
CA LYS A 85 -6.81 -4.69 -13.83
C LYS A 85 -5.54 -5.42 -13.44
N ALA A 86 -5.11 -5.28 -12.20
CA ALA A 86 -3.95 -6.00 -11.66
C ALA A 86 -4.24 -7.48 -11.37
N GLY A 87 -5.48 -7.92 -11.58
CA GLY A 87 -5.88 -9.30 -11.31
C GLY A 87 -6.50 -9.50 -9.93
N GLY A 88 -6.72 -8.41 -9.21
CA GLY A 88 -7.32 -8.47 -7.87
C GLY A 88 -8.81 -8.76 -7.91
N LYS A 89 -9.31 -9.31 -6.81
CA LYS A 89 -10.73 -9.61 -6.63
C LYS A 89 -11.33 -8.59 -5.67
N ILE A 90 -11.93 -7.56 -6.23
CA ILE A 90 -12.58 -6.50 -5.46
C ILE A 90 -13.79 -6.01 -6.24
N ALA A 91 -14.85 -5.67 -5.53
CA ALA A 91 -16.06 -5.15 -6.14
C ALA A 91 -15.81 -3.75 -6.71
N GLU A 92 -16.56 -3.40 -7.75
CA GLU A 92 -16.55 -2.04 -8.26
C GLU A 92 -17.02 -1.09 -7.15
N SER A 93 -16.46 0.11 -7.16
CA SER A 93 -16.84 1.15 -6.22
C SER A 93 -17.27 2.39 -6.98
N SER A 94 -18.26 3.11 -6.45
CA SER A 94 -18.70 4.39 -6.97
C SER A 94 -18.18 5.57 -6.14
N GLY A 95 -17.30 5.30 -5.17
CA GLY A 95 -16.75 6.34 -4.32
C GLY A 95 -15.90 7.34 -5.10
N THR A 96 -16.27 8.63 -5.03
CA THR A 96 -15.62 9.70 -5.79
C THR A 96 -14.75 10.61 -4.93
N GLY A 97 -14.78 10.47 -3.60
CA GLY A 97 -13.94 11.25 -2.70
C GLY A 97 -12.52 10.70 -2.62
N PRO A 98 -11.54 11.56 -2.34
CA PRO A 98 -10.16 11.11 -2.15
C PRO A 98 -10.06 10.13 -0.99
N ILE A 99 -9.19 9.13 -1.14
CA ILE A 99 -8.91 8.17 -0.07
C ILE A 99 -7.50 8.38 0.46
N THR A 100 -7.25 7.88 1.66
CA THR A 100 -5.95 7.94 2.29
C THR A 100 -5.09 6.75 1.86
N ARG A 101 -3.79 6.83 2.16
CA ARG A 101 -2.87 5.71 1.95
C ARG A 101 -3.28 4.49 2.77
N ARG A 102 -3.81 4.69 3.99
CA ARG A 102 -4.37 3.60 4.81
C ARG A 102 -5.51 2.90 4.09
N GLU A 103 -6.44 3.65 3.55
CA GLU A 103 -7.57 3.09 2.82
C GLU A 103 -7.13 2.38 1.54
N ALA A 104 -6.18 2.98 0.81
CA ALA A 104 -5.60 2.35 -0.37
C ALA A 104 -4.91 1.04 -0.02
N ALA A 105 -4.15 1.01 1.08
CA ALA A 105 -3.49 -0.21 1.55
C ALA A 105 -4.49 -1.31 1.89
N ARG A 106 -5.58 -0.94 2.55
CA ARG A 106 -6.64 -1.89 2.89
C ARG A 106 -7.27 -2.49 1.63
N MET A 107 -7.49 -1.67 0.61
CA MET A 107 -8.04 -2.14 -0.66
C MET A 107 -7.06 -3.08 -1.37
N VAL A 108 -5.77 -2.77 -1.36
CA VAL A 108 -4.74 -3.65 -1.93
C VAL A 108 -4.72 -5.00 -1.22
N ASP A 109 -4.74 -4.98 0.10
CA ASP A 109 -4.73 -6.20 0.91
C ASP A 109 -5.96 -7.06 0.61
N GLU A 110 -7.14 -6.44 0.53
CA GLU A 110 -8.39 -7.14 0.21
C GLU A 110 -8.38 -7.71 -1.21
N ALA A 111 -7.92 -6.94 -2.18
CA ALA A 111 -8.01 -7.31 -3.59
C ALA A 111 -6.96 -8.33 -4.01
N LEU A 112 -5.73 -8.17 -3.56
CA LEU A 112 -4.61 -8.94 -4.07
C LEU A 112 -4.14 -10.04 -3.12
N HIS A 113 -4.42 -9.91 -1.82
CA HIS A 113 -3.95 -10.83 -0.79
C HIS A 113 -2.47 -11.18 -1.01
N PRO A 114 -1.58 -10.16 -1.05
CA PRO A 114 -0.19 -10.37 -1.48
C PRO A 114 0.56 -11.39 -0.60
N PHE A 115 0.09 -11.59 0.62
CA PHE A 115 0.57 -12.66 1.49
C PHE A 115 -0.62 -13.45 2.02
N ASP A 116 -0.57 -14.76 1.86
CA ASP A 116 -1.62 -15.65 2.36
C ASP A 116 -1.60 -15.77 3.87
N ARG A 117 -0.51 -15.37 4.50
CA ARG A 117 -0.28 -15.44 5.94
C ARG A 117 0.34 -14.15 6.43
N ASP A 118 0.18 -13.87 7.73
CA ASP A 118 0.86 -12.74 8.34
C ASP A 118 2.36 -12.89 8.25
N ILE A 119 3.05 -11.77 8.36
CA ILE A 119 4.51 -11.72 8.38
C ILE A 119 4.98 -11.23 9.73
N ASP A 120 6.20 -11.63 10.11
CA ASP A 120 6.84 -11.12 11.32
C ASP A 120 7.62 -9.84 11.04
N PHE A 121 8.32 -9.31 12.06
CA PHE A 121 9.09 -8.09 11.92
C PHE A 121 10.27 -8.24 10.95
N GLU A 122 10.69 -9.45 10.66
CA GLU A 122 11.78 -9.72 9.72
C GLU A 122 11.29 -9.95 8.30
N GLY A 123 9.98 -9.89 8.08
CA GLY A 123 9.39 -10.09 6.77
C GLY A 123 9.15 -11.53 6.40
N ASN A 124 9.28 -12.46 7.34
CA ASN A 124 9.04 -13.87 7.09
C ASN A 124 7.55 -14.18 7.26
N LEU A 125 7.01 -15.03 6.37
CA LEU A 125 5.63 -15.46 6.51
C LEU A 125 5.44 -16.32 7.75
N LEU A 126 4.43 -16.02 8.52
CA LEU A 126 4.05 -16.83 9.69
C LEU A 126 3.27 -18.05 9.22
N LYS A 127 3.56 -19.19 9.83
CA LYS A 127 2.89 -20.45 9.50
C LYS A 127 1.60 -20.63 10.26
#